data_f1ba05e31cd345888fdde1a6aeb15574
#
_entry.id   f1ba05e31cd345888fdde1a6aeb15574
#
_cell.length_a   1.000
_cell.length_b   1.000
_cell.length_c   1.000
_cell.angle_alpha   90.00
_cell.angle_beta   90.00
_cell.angle_gamma   90.00
#
_symmetry.space_group_name_H-M   'P 1'
#
loop_
_entity.id
_entity.type
_entity.pdbx_description
1 polymer ?
#
loop_
_entity_poly.entity_id
_entity_poly.type
_entity_poly.pdbx_seq_one_letter_code
_entity_poly.pdbx_strand_id
1 'polypeptide(L)'
;STKKKRALTRQGKALTRPKIKIKTNSNRPVEVISVSRFKTTARFADTNTFDLLYFQDKINQDQHQSAEYLYGLALSSNVKLSISSFLSNPIREQNPGGNNQSERSAQSRNLMNKILAAVKHQCGDLAGELLQGVVIYNYSIREWCAINHKGRDGKLQLLQGALNEVKNYRENKRGNP
;
A
#
# COMPACT_ATOMS: atom_id res chain seq x y z
N SER A 1 -5.39 47.73 10.02
CA SER A 1 -5.89 47.04 8.84
C SER A 1 -4.97 45.96 8.33
N THR A 2 -3.66 46.01 8.62
CA THR A 2 -2.65 45.01 8.18
C THR A 2 -2.75 43.65 8.85
N LYS A 3 -3.24 43.55 10.09
CA LYS A 3 -3.42 42.26 10.79
C LYS A 3 -4.57 41.43 10.22
N LYS A 4 -5.65 42.06 9.73
CA LYS A 4 -6.77 41.35 9.07
C LYS A 4 -6.36 40.75 7.72
N LYS A 5 -5.54 41.46 6.94
CA LYS A 5 -5.04 40.94 5.64
C LYS A 5 -4.12 39.73 5.81
N ARG A 6 -3.30 39.67 6.87
CA ARG A 6 -2.45 38.50 7.17
C ARG A 6 -3.24 37.26 7.60
N ALA A 7 -4.35 37.43 8.32
CA ALA A 7 -5.20 36.31 8.72
C ALA A 7 -5.96 35.71 7.52
N LEU A 8 -6.45 36.55 6.62
CA LEU A 8 -7.12 36.09 5.38
C LEU A 8 -6.15 35.38 4.43
N THR A 9 -4.89 35.82 4.34
CA THR A 9 -3.88 35.15 3.50
C THR A 9 -3.47 33.80 4.08
N ARG A 10 -3.47 33.63 5.39
CA ARG A 10 -3.20 32.33 6.03
C ARG A 10 -4.36 31.35 5.83
N GLN A 11 -5.60 31.81 5.94
CA GLN A 11 -6.78 30.97 5.67
C GLN A 11 -6.92 30.64 4.17
N GLY A 12 -6.62 31.59 3.28
CA GLY A 12 -6.62 31.38 1.85
C GLY A 12 -5.55 30.39 1.38
N LYS A 13 -4.38 30.36 2.02
CA LYS A 13 -3.33 29.37 1.74
C LYS A 13 -3.65 27.96 2.28
N ALA A 14 -4.45 27.85 3.32
CA ALA A 14 -4.89 26.57 3.87
C ALA A 14 -5.97 25.91 3.01
N LEU A 15 -6.74 26.69 2.25
CA LEU A 15 -7.80 26.20 1.36
C LEU A 15 -7.36 25.97 -0.07
N THR A 16 -6.23 26.52 -0.51
CA THR A 16 -5.63 26.18 -1.80
C THR A 16 -4.99 24.80 -1.68
N ARG A 17 -5.61 23.81 -2.30
CA ARG A 17 -4.97 22.50 -2.54
C ARG A 17 -3.54 22.76 -2.97
N PRO A 18 -2.53 22.12 -2.34
CA PRO A 18 -1.15 22.32 -2.76
C PRO A 18 -1.08 22.04 -4.26
N LYS A 19 -0.67 23.04 -5.04
CA LYS A 19 -0.39 22.84 -6.46
C LYS A 19 0.83 21.94 -6.53
N ILE A 20 0.57 20.64 -6.54
CA ILE A 20 1.60 19.66 -6.75
C ILE A 20 2.04 19.84 -8.19
N LYS A 21 3.18 20.51 -8.37
CA LYS A 21 3.84 20.60 -9.67
C LYS A 21 4.43 19.24 -10.01
N ILE A 22 3.56 18.31 -10.39
CA ILE A 22 4.03 17.13 -11.07
C ILE A 22 4.43 17.60 -12.47
N LYS A 23 5.72 17.65 -12.73
CA LYS A 23 6.25 17.83 -14.09
C LYS A 23 5.90 16.56 -14.87
N THR A 24 4.69 16.47 -15.39
CA THR A 24 4.26 15.30 -16.13
C THR A 24 3.74 15.71 -17.49
N ASN A 25 4.57 15.41 -18.49
CA ASN A 25 4.10 15.21 -19.86
C ASN A 25 3.43 13.80 -20.02
N SER A 26 3.01 13.16 -18.94
CA SER A 26 2.44 11.83 -18.99
C SER A 26 0.98 11.89 -18.56
N ASN A 27 0.10 11.32 -19.38
CA ASN A 27 -1.33 11.10 -19.07
C ASN A 27 -1.53 10.01 -17.98
N ARG A 28 -0.56 9.80 -17.10
CA ARG A 28 -0.64 8.80 -16.03
C ARG A 28 -1.55 9.28 -14.90
N PRO A 29 -2.44 8.43 -14.41
CA PRO A 29 -3.33 8.79 -13.32
C PRO A 29 -2.53 9.09 -12.04
N VAL A 30 -2.92 10.15 -11.34
CA VAL A 30 -2.29 10.60 -10.09
C VAL A 30 -3.25 10.41 -8.94
N GLU A 31 -2.79 9.74 -7.91
CA GLU A 31 -3.52 9.55 -6.65
C GLU A 31 -3.01 10.54 -5.60
N VAL A 32 -3.93 11.17 -4.88
CA VAL A 32 -3.63 12.06 -3.76
C VAL A 32 -3.94 11.35 -2.46
N ILE A 33 -2.93 11.17 -1.61
CA ILE A 33 -3.05 10.48 -0.33
C ILE A 33 -2.94 11.50 0.80
N SER A 34 -3.92 11.48 1.71
CA SER A 34 -3.86 12.25 2.94
C SER A 34 -3.03 11.49 3.97
N VAL A 35 -1.85 12.03 4.30
CA VAL A 35 -0.90 11.42 5.24
C VAL A 35 -1.16 11.89 6.67
N SER A 36 -1.69 13.11 6.81
CA SER A 36 -2.11 13.69 8.08
C SER A 36 -3.15 14.77 7.83
N ARG A 37 -3.77 15.28 8.90
CA ARG A 37 -4.78 16.34 8.82
C ARG A 37 -4.35 17.55 7.97
N PHE A 38 -3.04 17.81 7.85
CA PHE A 38 -2.50 18.96 7.15
C PHE A 38 -1.53 18.62 6.01
N LYS A 39 -1.33 17.33 5.72
CA LYS A 39 -0.34 16.91 4.75
C LYS A 39 -0.91 15.87 3.79
N THR A 40 -0.89 16.23 2.53
CA THR A 40 -1.20 15.35 1.43
C THR A 40 0.03 15.10 0.55
N THR A 41 0.15 13.91 0.01
CA THR A 41 1.17 13.57 -0.99
C THR A 41 0.48 13.07 -2.25
N ALA A 42 1.11 13.30 -3.40
CA ALA A 42 0.63 12.79 -4.67
C ALA A 42 1.63 11.79 -5.24
N ARG A 43 1.11 10.75 -5.85
CA ARG A 43 1.89 9.73 -6.56
C ARG A 43 1.15 9.25 -7.79
N PHE A 44 1.84 8.56 -8.69
CA PHE A 44 1.17 7.88 -9.79
C PHE A 44 0.38 6.68 -9.26
N ALA A 45 -0.89 6.60 -9.61
CA ALA A 45 -1.79 5.53 -9.15
C ALA A 45 -1.43 4.16 -9.73
N ASP A 46 -0.73 4.13 -10.87
CA ASP A 46 -0.27 2.93 -11.57
C ASP A 46 1.10 2.41 -11.11
N THR A 47 1.74 3.07 -10.17
CA THR A 47 3.07 2.68 -9.67
C THR A 47 2.96 2.09 -8.27
N ASN A 48 3.44 0.85 -8.11
CA ASN A 48 3.51 0.22 -6.81
C ASN A 48 4.75 0.71 -6.05
N THR A 49 4.61 0.89 -4.74
CA THR A 49 5.72 1.34 -3.88
C THR A 49 6.87 0.34 -3.87
N PHE A 50 6.58 -0.96 -3.90
CA PHE A 50 7.63 -1.98 -3.93
C PHE A 50 8.41 -2.00 -5.25
N ASP A 51 7.81 -1.60 -6.38
CA ASP A 51 8.53 -1.41 -7.64
C ASP A 51 9.51 -0.24 -7.52
N LEU A 52 9.08 0.87 -6.92
CA LEU A 52 9.97 2.01 -6.67
C LEU A 52 11.14 1.65 -5.74
N LEU A 53 10.89 0.84 -4.71
CA LEU A 53 11.95 0.37 -3.80
C LEU A 53 12.96 -0.54 -4.55
N TYR A 54 12.48 -1.36 -5.46
CA TYR A 54 13.34 -2.20 -6.30
C TYR A 54 14.18 -1.36 -7.27
N PHE A 55 13.58 -0.40 -8.00
CA PHE A 55 14.31 0.52 -8.89
C PHE A 55 15.31 1.42 -8.16
N GLN A 56 15.13 1.62 -6.87
CA GLN A 56 16.06 2.38 -6.01
C GLN A 56 17.10 1.47 -5.30
N ASP A 57 17.21 0.22 -5.69
CA ASP A 57 18.10 -0.79 -5.08
C ASP A 57 17.92 -0.97 -3.57
N LYS A 58 16.73 -0.64 -3.05
CA LYS A 58 16.38 -0.77 -1.63
C LYS A 58 15.87 -2.15 -1.25
N ILE A 59 15.36 -2.88 -2.20
CA ILE A 59 15.00 -4.30 -2.07
C ILE A 59 15.59 -5.07 -3.25
N ASN A 60 15.94 -6.32 -3.01
CA ASN A 60 16.50 -7.20 -4.04
C ASN A 60 15.38 -7.86 -4.86
N GLN A 61 15.79 -8.63 -5.90
CA GLN A 61 14.87 -9.30 -6.82
C GLN A 61 13.95 -10.30 -6.10
N ASP A 62 14.46 -11.07 -5.16
CA ASP A 62 13.66 -12.05 -4.40
C ASP A 62 12.61 -11.37 -3.53
N GLN A 63 12.99 -10.27 -2.90
CA GLN A 63 12.08 -9.45 -2.10
C GLN A 63 11.01 -8.79 -2.96
N HIS A 64 11.37 -8.31 -4.14
CA HIS A 64 10.44 -7.76 -5.12
C HIS A 64 9.42 -8.82 -5.57
N GLN A 65 9.88 -10.01 -5.96
CA GLN A 65 9.00 -11.13 -6.32
C GLN A 65 8.08 -11.57 -5.19
N SER A 66 8.56 -11.48 -3.94
CA SER A 66 7.74 -11.75 -2.76
C SER A 66 6.63 -10.72 -2.57
N ALA A 67 6.95 -9.44 -2.82
CA ALA A 67 5.96 -8.37 -2.81
C ALA A 67 4.92 -8.52 -3.93
N GLU A 68 5.35 -8.81 -5.16
CA GLU A 68 4.46 -9.08 -6.29
C GLU A 68 3.50 -10.24 -6.01
N TYR A 69 4.02 -11.33 -5.42
CA TYR A 69 3.20 -12.47 -5.06
C TYR A 69 2.12 -12.12 -4.03
N LEU A 70 2.51 -11.44 -2.95
CA LEU A 70 1.56 -11.01 -1.91
C LEU A 70 0.52 -10.02 -2.46
N TYR A 71 0.95 -9.10 -3.31
CA TYR A 71 0.07 -8.16 -4.01
C TYR A 71 -0.93 -8.87 -4.93
N GLY A 72 -0.48 -9.88 -5.68
CA GLY A 72 -1.33 -10.72 -6.52
C GLY A 72 -2.42 -11.44 -5.71
N LEU A 73 -2.07 -11.95 -4.52
CA LEU A 73 -3.06 -12.54 -3.60
C LEU A 73 -4.08 -11.50 -3.11
N ALA A 74 -3.63 -10.29 -2.80
CA ALA A 74 -4.52 -9.22 -2.37
C ALA A 74 -5.50 -8.80 -3.48
N LEU A 75 -5.03 -8.71 -4.73
CA LEU A 75 -5.89 -8.45 -5.88
C LEU A 75 -6.91 -9.58 -6.09
N SER A 76 -6.46 -10.84 -6.06
CA SER A 76 -7.33 -12.01 -6.25
C SER A 76 -8.36 -12.15 -5.13
N SER A 77 -8.03 -11.70 -3.92
CA SER A 77 -8.94 -11.72 -2.76
C SER A 77 -9.94 -10.57 -2.70
N ASN A 78 -9.91 -9.66 -3.68
CA ASN A 78 -10.72 -8.42 -3.73
C ASN A 78 -10.52 -7.47 -2.51
N VAL A 79 -9.50 -7.68 -1.68
CA VAL A 79 -9.20 -6.82 -0.53
C VAL A 79 -8.95 -5.38 -0.96
N LYS A 80 -8.24 -5.19 -2.06
CA LYS A 80 -7.94 -3.87 -2.59
C LYS A 80 -9.18 -3.14 -3.12
N LEU A 81 -10.14 -3.86 -3.68
CA LEU A 81 -11.39 -3.29 -4.20
C LEU A 81 -12.30 -2.78 -3.07
N SER A 82 -12.28 -3.39 -1.89
CA SER A 82 -13.09 -2.93 -0.77
C SER A 82 -12.59 -1.61 -0.17
N ILE A 83 -11.32 -1.26 -0.36
CA ILE A 83 -10.76 0.02 0.12
C ILE A 83 -11.06 1.15 -0.87
N SER A 84 -10.98 0.90 -2.17
CA SER A 84 -11.37 1.90 -3.18
C SER A 84 -12.87 2.05 -3.33
N SER A 85 -13.68 1.04 -3.01
CA SER A 85 -15.15 1.12 -3.06
C SER A 85 -15.76 1.98 -1.96
N PHE A 86 -15.01 2.31 -0.92
CA PHE A 86 -15.43 3.31 0.08
C PHE A 86 -15.46 4.75 -0.48
N LEU A 87 -14.74 5.00 -1.58
CA LEU A 87 -14.62 6.32 -2.20
C LEU A 87 -15.38 6.45 -3.53
N SER A 88 -15.77 5.37 -4.15
CA SER A 88 -16.58 5.37 -5.36
C SER A 88 -17.55 4.21 -5.33
N ASN A 89 -18.81 4.51 -5.11
CA ASN A 89 -19.90 3.56 -5.09
C ASN A 89 -20.47 3.39 -6.53
N PRO A 90 -19.93 2.52 -7.39
CA PRO A 90 -20.67 2.04 -8.53
C PRO A 90 -21.51 0.87 -8.04
N ILE A 91 -22.82 1.00 -8.17
CA ILE A 91 -23.75 -0.12 -8.08
C ILE A 91 -23.24 -1.18 -9.07
N ARG A 92 -22.55 -2.17 -8.52
CA ARG A 92 -22.07 -3.30 -9.32
C ARG A 92 -23.21 -4.27 -9.41
N GLU A 93 -23.81 -4.37 -10.58
CA GLU A 93 -24.71 -5.45 -10.92
C GLU A 93 -24.03 -6.78 -10.57
N GLN A 94 -24.64 -7.52 -9.66
CA GLN A 94 -24.21 -8.87 -9.30
C GLN A 94 -24.44 -9.75 -10.53
N ASN A 95 -23.36 -10.09 -11.23
CA ASN A 95 -23.39 -11.13 -12.24
C ASN A 95 -23.61 -12.49 -11.54
N PRO A 96 -24.72 -13.19 -11.79
CA PRO A 96 -25.06 -14.43 -11.11
C PRO A 96 -24.38 -15.65 -11.74
N GLY A 97 -23.08 -15.59 -12.03
CA GLY A 97 -22.38 -16.64 -12.76
C GLY A 97 -21.05 -17.09 -12.19
N GLY A 98 -20.83 -17.08 -10.85
CA GLY A 98 -19.49 -17.28 -10.39
C GLY A 98 -19.23 -17.92 -9.05
N ASN A 99 -19.73 -19.11 -8.76
CA ASN A 99 -19.31 -19.89 -7.59
C ASN A 99 -17.77 -20.06 -7.56
N ASN A 100 -17.13 -20.29 -8.70
CA ASN A 100 -15.67 -20.48 -8.82
C ASN A 100 -14.86 -19.22 -8.50
N GLN A 101 -15.37 -18.02 -8.77
CA GLN A 101 -14.65 -16.76 -8.50
C GLN A 101 -14.69 -16.43 -7.01
N SER A 102 -15.80 -16.71 -6.33
CA SER A 102 -15.94 -16.52 -4.89
C SER A 102 -15.01 -17.44 -4.10
N GLU A 103 -14.91 -18.71 -4.50
CA GLU A 103 -14.01 -19.68 -3.87
C GLU A 103 -12.55 -19.33 -4.05
N ARG A 104 -12.13 -18.93 -5.25
CA ARG A 104 -10.76 -18.46 -5.53
C ARG A 104 -10.41 -17.22 -4.71
N SER A 105 -11.33 -16.29 -4.58
CA SER A 105 -11.16 -15.10 -3.77
C SER A 105 -10.99 -15.44 -2.29
N ALA A 106 -11.79 -16.36 -1.76
CA ALA A 106 -11.69 -16.84 -0.38
C ALA A 106 -10.36 -17.58 -0.13
N GLN A 107 -9.94 -18.45 -1.05
CA GLN A 107 -8.65 -19.16 -0.98
C GLN A 107 -7.45 -18.19 -0.99
N SER A 108 -7.45 -17.19 -1.86
CA SER A 108 -6.41 -16.17 -1.92
C SER A 108 -6.36 -15.35 -0.64
N ARG A 109 -7.51 -15.00 -0.06
CA ARG A 109 -7.60 -14.30 1.22
C ARG A 109 -7.04 -15.12 2.38
N ASN A 110 -7.42 -16.40 2.45
CA ASN A 110 -6.91 -17.31 3.48
C ASN A 110 -5.39 -17.47 3.38
N LEU A 111 -4.87 -17.63 2.17
CA LEU A 111 -3.43 -17.74 1.95
C LEU A 111 -2.69 -16.46 2.32
N MET A 112 -3.20 -15.31 1.91
CA MET A 112 -2.65 -14.01 2.29
C MET A 112 -2.61 -13.84 3.80
N ASN A 113 -3.70 -14.17 4.49
CA ASN A 113 -3.78 -14.07 5.96
C ASN A 113 -2.78 -15.02 6.65
N LYS A 114 -2.58 -16.24 6.13
CA LYS A 114 -1.58 -17.18 6.66
C LYS A 114 -0.16 -16.64 6.49
N ILE A 115 0.16 -16.04 5.36
CA ILE A 115 1.46 -15.41 5.12
C ILE A 115 1.67 -14.24 6.08
N LEU A 116 0.69 -13.35 6.22
CA LEU A 116 0.78 -12.21 7.13
C LEU A 116 0.92 -12.67 8.60
N ALA A 117 0.21 -13.72 8.99
CA ALA A 117 0.35 -14.31 10.32
C ALA A 117 1.75 -14.90 10.55
N ALA A 118 2.34 -15.60 9.56
CA ALA A 118 3.70 -16.10 9.63
C ALA A 118 4.72 -14.97 9.77
N VAL A 119 4.58 -13.90 8.98
CA VAL A 119 5.45 -12.71 9.09
C VAL A 119 5.32 -12.06 10.46
N LYS A 120 4.11 -11.90 11.00
CA LYS A 120 3.88 -11.36 12.35
C LYS A 120 4.53 -12.23 13.42
N HIS A 121 4.43 -13.53 13.29
CA HIS A 121 5.02 -14.48 14.23
C HIS A 121 6.57 -14.42 14.21
N GLN A 122 7.19 -14.36 13.03
CA GLN A 122 8.65 -14.40 12.88
C GLN A 122 9.31 -13.02 13.03
N CYS A 123 8.71 -11.98 12.52
CA CYS A 123 9.29 -10.63 12.45
C CYS A 123 8.59 -9.62 13.38
N GLY A 124 7.50 -10.02 14.04
CA GLY A 124 6.69 -9.17 14.91
C GLY A 124 5.52 -8.48 14.22
N ASP A 125 4.56 -8.01 15.00
CA ASP A 125 3.32 -7.38 14.51
C ASP A 125 3.60 -6.17 13.64
N LEU A 126 4.57 -5.34 14.05
CA LEU A 126 4.95 -4.14 13.31
C LEU A 126 5.44 -4.45 11.89
N ALA A 127 6.17 -5.56 11.72
CA ALA A 127 6.65 -6.00 10.40
C ALA A 127 5.47 -6.41 9.50
N GLY A 128 4.50 -7.14 10.04
CA GLY A 128 3.30 -7.53 9.32
C GLY A 128 2.44 -6.34 8.91
N GLU A 129 2.26 -5.37 9.80
CA GLU A 129 1.51 -4.13 9.51
C GLU A 129 2.21 -3.26 8.45
N LEU A 130 3.54 -3.12 8.55
CA LEU A 130 4.34 -2.39 7.57
C LEU A 130 4.28 -3.07 6.20
N LEU A 131 4.44 -4.39 6.15
CA LEU A 131 4.33 -5.17 4.91
C LEU A 131 2.96 -5.00 4.26
N GLN A 132 1.90 -5.09 5.02
CA GLN A 132 0.54 -4.87 4.55
C GLN A 132 0.34 -3.44 4.03
N GLY A 133 0.82 -2.44 4.77
CA GLY A 133 0.73 -1.04 4.38
C GLY A 133 1.46 -0.72 3.08
N VAL A 134 2.68 -1.24 2.92
CA VAL A 134 3.50 -0.96 1.74
C VAL A 134 3.06 -1.76 0.52
N VAL A 135 2.81 -3.06 0.69
CA VAL A 135 2.53 -3.94 -0.46
C VAL A 135 1.05 -3.92 -0.85
N ILE A 136 0.14 -4.01 0.11
CA ILE A 136 -1.30 -4.12 -0.17
C ILE A 136 -1.93 -2.74 -0.34
N TYR A 137 -1.68 -1.83 0.61
CA TYR A 137 -2.26 -0.48 0.57
C TYR A 137 -1.42 0.52 -0.23
N ASN A 138 -0.27 0.09 -0.73
CA ASN A 138 0.61 0.89 -1.58
C ASN A 138 1.10 2.20 -0.92
N TYR A 139 1.29 2.22 0.40
CA TYR A 139 1.92 3.34 1.09
C TYR A 139 3.44 3.30 0.91
N SER A 140 4.08 4.45 0.76
CA SER A 140 5.51 4.53 0.98
C SER A 140 5.82 4.31 2.47
N ILE A 141 7.04 3.88 2.79
CA ILE A 141 7.48 3.72 4.20
C ILE A 141 7.26 5.04 4.97
N ARG A 142 7.53 6.17 4.31
CA ARG A 142 7.33 7.50 4.90
C ARG A 142 5.86 7.79 5.22
N GLU A 143 4.95 7.50 4.30
CA GLU A 143 3.51 7.68 4.48
C GLU A 143 2.99 6.78 5.57
N TRP A 144 3.38 5.50 5.54
CA TRP A 144 2.98 4.54 6.55
C TRP A 144 3.43 4.96 7.96
N CYS A 145 4.69 5.41 8.10
CA CYS A 145 5.21 5.91 9.38
C CYS A 145 4.44 7.15 9.88
N ALA A 146 4.08 8.06 8.97
CA ALA A 146 3.33 9.26 9.33
C ALA A 146 1.88 8.91 9.77
N ILE A 147 1.21 8.01 9.07
CA ILE A 147 -0.15 7.54 9.39
C ILE A 147 -0.18 6.82 10.74
N ASN A 148 0.82 6.01 11.03
CA ASN A 148 0.89 5.19 12.24
C ASN A 148 1.67 5.85 13.39
N HIS A 149 2.09 7.11 13.24
CA HIS A 149 2.88 7.84 14.23
C HIS A 149 4.15 7.09 14.67
N LYS A 150 4.86 6.48 13.72
CA LYS A 150 6.09 5.71 13.94
C LYS A 150 7.31 6.42 13.38
N GLY A 151 8.47 6.23 14.00
CA GLY A 151 9.75 6.66 13.45
C GLY A 151 10.12 5.88 12.20
N ARG A 152 10.97 6.47 11.34
CA ARG A 152 11.41 5.85 10.07
C ARG A 152 12.58 4.90 10.23
N ASP A 153 13.36 5.05 11.31
CA ASP A 153 14.57 4.29 11.52
C ASP A 153 14.29 2.80 11.54
N GLY A 154 15.09 2.03 10.83
CA GLY A 154 14.98 0.58 10.76
C GLY A 154 13.77 0.03 10.00
N LYS A 155 12.86 0.87 9.46
CA LYS A 155 11.64 0.39 8.80
C LYS A 155 11.92 -0.27 7.45
N LEU A 156 12.95 0.18 6.73
CA LEU A 156 13.36 -0.49 5.50
C LEU A 156 13.88 -1.90 5.79
N GLN A 157 14.74 -2.05 6.79
CA GLN A 157 15.28 -3.36 7.20
C GLN A 157 14.16 -4.29 7.70
N LEU A 158 13.21 -3.73 8.44
CA LEU A 158 12.03 -4.48 8.89
C LEU A 158 11.18 -4.98 7.72
N LEU A 159 10.96 -4.14 6.70
CA LEU A 159 10.26 -4.53 5.47
C LEU A 159 11.02 -5.60 4.69
N GLN A 160 12.33 -5.46 4.56
CA GLN A 160 13.20 -6.46 3.90
C GLN A 160 13.11 -7.81 4.60
N GLY A 161 13.17 -7.83 5.95
CA GLY A 161 12.99 -9.04 6.76
C GLY A 161 11.62 -9.69 6.55
N ALA A 162 10.57 -8.89 6.54
CA ALA A 162 9.21 -9.34 6.27
C ALA A 162 9.07 -9.97 4.87
N LEU A 163 9.67 -9.35 3.85
CA LEU A 163 9.65 -9.88 2.47
C LEU A 163 10.46 -11.19 2.33
N ASN A 164 11.56 -11.32 3.07
CA ASN A 164 12.32 -12.57 3.13
C ASN A 164 11.48 -13.69 3.75
N GLU A 165 10.68 -13.38 4.78
CA GLU A 165 9.78 -14.38 5.39
C GLU A 165 8.66 -14.79 4.44
N VAL A 166 8.12 -13.89 3.63
CA VAL A 166 7.18 -14.24 2.54
C VAL A 166 7.83 -15.22 1.56
N LYS A 167 9.11 -15.01 1.19
CA LYS A 167 9.87 -15.93 0.35
C LYS A 167 9.98 -17.30 1.01
N ASN A 168 10.42 -17.36 2.27
CA ASN A 168 10.57 -18.61 3.02
C ASN A 168 9.24 -19.39 3.09
N TYR A 169 8.14 -18.71 3.33
CA TYR A 169 6.81 -19.33 3.35
C TYR A 169 6.44 -19.95 2.00
N ARG A 170 6.75 -19.29 0.89
CA ARG A 170 6.51 -19.80 -0.46
C ARG A 170 7.35 -21.04 -0.77
N GLU A 171 8.62 -21.03 -0.38
CA GLU A 171 9.56 -22.12 -0.64
C GLU A 171 9.23 -23.35 0.19
N ASN A 172 8.94 -23.18 1.48
CA ASN A 172 8.51 -24.25 2.38
C ASN A 172 7.22 -24.93 1.90
N LYS A 173 6.30 -24.19 1.30
CA LYS A 173 5.06 -24.75 0.76
C LYS A 173 5.28 -25.55 -0.55
N ARG A 174 6.36 -25.27 -1.29
CA ARG A 174 6.72 -26.01 -2.49
C ARG A 174 7.48 -27.29 -2.19
N GLY A 175 8.15 -27.35 -1.03
CA GLY A 175 8.95 -28.50 -0.60
C GLY A 175 8.21 -29.57 0.18
N ASN A 176 6.93 -29.38 0.49
CA ASN A 176 6.10 -30.38 1.20
C ASN A 176 5.01 -30.87 0.23
N PRO A 177 5.15 -32.10 -0.33
CA PRO A 177 4.12 -32.70 -1.17
C PRO A 177 2.84 -33.04 -0.37
#